data_5ff5621b2ccdc86037edf2e1479df3db
#
_entry.id   5ff5621b2ccdc86037edf2e1479df3db
#
_cell.length_a   1.000
_cell.length_b   1.000
_cell.length_c   1.000
_cell.angle_alpha   90.00
_cell.angle_beta   90.00
_cell.angle_gamma   90.00
#
_symmetry.space_group_name_H-M   'P 1'
#
loop_
_entity.id
_entity.type
_entity.pdbx_description
1 polymer ?
#
loop_
_entity_poly.entity_id
_entity_poly.type
_entity_poly.pdbx_seq_one_letter_code
_entity_poly.pdbx_strand_id
1 'polypeptide(L)'
;FASDLEVFGGYGAPWELGTGVIAKAFAGVLDARTLARFGAYPRVHQVRDTTGTTRPDSSLTFVGGRVVVLFDTIASTDNGPVRLGLGAIQTRWDNRTVTWMTAVDTLNDLTPWPQPGAGPVTLIGTTVWDPAEGDSAWFELDSLQIEAWADTADLSRGARIESLTENTRLQISQVALRLDTRPSSNPDTLVVLTAQRDEISFVYNPFPEAPED
;
A
#
# COMPACT_ATOMS: atom_id res chain seq x y z
N PHE A 1 27.34 10.05 -31.25
CA PHE A 1 28.07 8.93 -30.69
C PHE A 1 27.46 8.46 -29.38
N ALA A 2 26.14 8.33 -29.30
CA ALA A 2 25.43 7.79 -28.16
C ALA A 2 24.39 6.76 -28.63
N SER A 3 24.78 5.93 -29.61
CA SER A 3 23.89 4.88 -30.13
C SER A 3 23.80 3.64 -29.24
N ASP A 4 24.53 3.60 -28.12
CA ASP A 4 24.58 2.45 -27.24
C ASP A 4 24.21 2.81 -25.79
N LEU A 5 23.32 3.79 -25.59
CA LEU A 5 22.74 4.04 -24.29
C LEU A 5 21.56 3.07 -24.08
N GLU A 6 21.85 1.85 -23.66
CA GLU A 6 20.82 1.00 -23.07
C GLU A 6 20.41 1.63 -21.74
N VAL A 7 19.24 2.25 -21.72
CA VAL A 7 18.63 2.74 -20.48
C VAL A 7 18.05 1.53 -19.75
N PHE A 8 18.81 0.96 -18.84
CA PHE A 8 18.30 0.00 -17.86
C PHE A 8 17.43 0.77 -16.86
N GLY A 9 16.27 1.23 -17.29
CA GLY A 9 15.30 1.92 -16.48
C GLY A 9 14.41 0.93 -15.76
N GLY A 10 14.59 0.77 -14.47
CA GLY A 10 13.61 0.08 -13.65
C GLY A 10 12.29 0.87 -13.65
N TYR A 11 11.20 0.19 -13.95
CA TYR A 11 9.84 0.74 -13.88
C TYR A 11 9.28 0.64 -12.45
N GLY A 12 10.09 1.02 -11.49
CA GLY A 12 9.79 1.09 -10.08
C GLY A 12 10.45 2.30 -9.45
N ALA A 13 9.80 2.86 -8.43
CA ALA A 13 10.35 4.01 -7.72
C ALA A 13 11.22 3.58 -6.54
N PRO A 14 12.21 4.39 -6.18
CA PRO A 14 12.98 4.17 -4.98
C PRO A 14 12.07 4.15 -3.75
N TRP A 15 12.10 3.07 -2.99
CA TRP A 15 11.36 2.88 -1.75
C TRP A 15 11.67 3.96 -0.69
N GLU A 16 12.86 4.54 -0.76
CA GLU A 16 13.35 5.59 0.14
C GLU A 16 12.53 6.89 0.07
N LEU A 17 11.82 7.13 -1.02
CA LEU A 17 10.98 8.32 -1.16
C LEU A 17 9.79 8.32 -0.20
N GLY A 18 9.34 7.14 0.24
CA GLY A 18 8.21 7.01 1.17
C GLY A 18 6.89 7.57 0.64
N THR A 19 6.81 7.81 -0.67
CA THR A 19 5.63 8.30 -1.39
C THR A 19 5.17 7.25 -2.39
N GLY A 20 3.92 7.33 -2.81
CA GLY A 20 3.35 6.47 -3.83
C GLY A 20 2.70 7.25 -4.96
N VAL A 21 2.51 6.60 -6.08
CA VAL A 21 1.74 7.10 -7.21
C VAL A 21 0.74 6.03 -7.64
N ILE A 22 -0.48 6.44 -7.88
CA ILE A 22 -1.47 5.61 -8.57
C ILE A 22 -1.96 6.36 -9.80
N ALA A 23 -2.05 5.66 -10.90
CA ALA A 23 -2.55 6.19 -12.16
C ALA A 23 -3.28 5.08 -12.93
N LYS A 24 -4.27 5.45 -13.72
CA LYS A 24 -4.95 4.55 -14.62
C LYS A 24 -5.20 5.23 -15.97
N ALA A 25 -4.55 4.71 -17.00
CA ALA A 25 -4.57 5.22 -18.36
C ALA A 25 -4.41 6.75 -18.42
N PHE A 26 -3.62 7.33 -17.48
CA PHE A 26 -3.42 8.77 -17.43
C PHE A 26 -2.72 9.25 -18.70
N ALA A 27 -3.27 10.30 -19.33
CA ALA A 27 -2.86 10.78 -20.66
C ALA A 27 -2.85 9.67 -21.74
N GLY A 28 -3.64 8.60 -21.55
CA GLY A 28 -3.74 7.47 -22.46
C GLY A 28 -2.60 6.44 -22.37
N VAL A 29 -1.59 6.65 -21.51
CA VAL A 29 -0.37 5.82 -21.51
C VAL A 29 0.08 5.36 -20.13
N LEU A 30 -0.14 6.13 -19.05
CA LEU A 30 0.44 5.81 -17.74
C LEU A 30 -0.52 5.00 -16.88
N ASP A 31 -0.08 3.82 -16.50
CA ASP A 31 -0.58 3.04 -15.37
C ASP A 31 0.44 3.00 -14.25
N ALA A 32 0.03 3.29 -13.03
CA ALA A 32 0.87 3.17 -11.84
C ALA A 32 0.09 2.61 -10.66
N ARG A 33 0.75 1.88 -9.81
CA ARG A 33 0.18 1.23 -8.63
C ARG A 33 1.11 1.39 -7.45
N THR A 34 0.57 1.76 -6.31
CA THR A 34 1.33 1.84 -5.06
C THR A 34 1.27 0.51 -4.32
N LEU A 35 2.42 0.08 -3.83
CA LEU A 35 2.58 -1.12 -3.03
C LEU A 35 2.96 -0.71 -1.61
N ALA A 36 2.34 -1.32 -0.62
CA ALA A 36 2.61 -1.06 0.78
C ALA A 36 2.78 -2.39 1.54
N ARG A 37 3.83 -2.47 2.35
CA ARG A 37 4.04 -3.56 3.29
C ARG A 37 3.94 -3.00 4.70
N PHE A 38 3.17 -3.69 5.55
CA PHE A 38 2.97 -3.27 6.93
C PHE A 38 3.87 -4.09 7.85
N GLY A 39 4.51 -3.42 8.83
CA GLY A 39 5.40 -4.02 9.79
C GLY A 39 4.73 -4.70 10.96
N ALA A 40 5.54 -4.94 11.99
CA ALA A 40 5.07 -5.61 13.18
C ALA A 40 3.95 -4.83 13.87
N TYR A 41 2.98 -5.57 14.37
CA TYR A 41 1.91 -5.01 15.18
C TYR A 41 2.42 -4.65 16.58
N PRO A 42 1.84 -3.61 17.22
CA PRO A 42 2.17 -3.26 18.59
C PRO A 42 1.94 -4.46 19.53
N ARG A 43 2.94 -4.76 20.36
CA ARG A 43 2.87 -5.86 21.32
C ARG A 43 2.40 -5.43 22.71
N VAL A 44 2.49 -4.13 22.98
CA VAL A 44 2.12 -3.54 24.27
C VAL A 44 1.49 -2.20 24.02
N HIS A 45 0.42 -1.90 24.75
CA HIS A 45 -0.22 -0.60 24.76
C HIS A 45 -0.58 -0.17 26.18
N GLN A 46 -0.55 1.14 26.47
CA GLN A 46 -1.00 1.68 27.75
C GLN A 46 -2.52 1.78 27.76
N VAL A 47 -3.15 1.02 28.63
CA VAL A 47 -4.62 0.91 28.69
C VAL A 47 -5.10 1.33 30.06
N ARG A 48 -6.18 2.08 30.11
CA ARG A 48 -6.93 2.32 31.34
C ARG A 48 -7.82 1.12 31.59
N ASP A 49 -7.48 0.34 32.62
CA ASP A 49 -8.20 -0.88 32.96
C ASP A 49 -9.61 -0.59 33.54
N THR A 50 -10.38 -1.65 33.82
CA THR A 50 -11.72 -1.54 34.37
C THR A 50 -11.77 -0.92 35.79
N THR A 51 -10.63 -0.85 36.48
CA THR A 51 -10.51 -0.18 37.79
C THR A 51 -10.13 1.30 37.65
N GLY A 52 -9.89 1.78 36.43
CA GLY A 52 -9.48 3.15 36.13
C GLY A 52 -7.98 3.41 36.23
N THR A 53 -7.17 2.36 36.44
CA THR A 53 -5.70 2.48 36.52
C THR A 53 -5.08 2.28 35.13
N THR A 54 -4.19 3.19 34.73
CA THR A 54 -3.42 3.05 33.48
C THR A 54 -2.22 2.14 33.70
N ARG A 55 -2.15 1.07 32.91
CA ARG A 55 -1.04 0.14 32.94
C ARG A 55 -0.74 -0.46 31.55
N PRO A 56 0.48 -1.00 31.30
CA PRO A 56 0.77 -1.68 30.07
C PRO A 56 -0.03 -2.99 29.96
N ASP A 57 -0.65 -3.20 28.79
CA ASP A 57 -1.30 -4.45 28.40
C ASP A 57 -0.58 -5.04 27.21
N SER A 58 -0.16 -6.30 27.34
CA SER A 58 0.54 -7.07 26.28
C SER A 58 -0.35 -8.13 25.65
N SER A 59 -1.60 -8.28 26.11
CA SER A 59 -2.57 -9.22 25.57
C SER A 59 -3.59 -8.47 24.73
N LEU A 60 -3.18 -8.14 23.51
CA LEU A 60 -3.96 -7.35 22.56
C LEU A 60 -4.60 -8.27 21.52
N THR A 61 -5.92 -8.17 21.35
CA THR A 61 -6.67 -8.87 20.30
C THR A 61 -7.03 -7.92 19.19
N PHE A 62 -6.56 -8.18 17.99
CA PHE A 62 -6.88 -7.37 16.80
C PHE A 62 -8.16 -7.91 16.16
N VAL A 63 -9.22 -7.10 16.17
CA VAL A 63 -10.57 -7.51 15.75
C VAL A 63 -10.97 -7.00 14.37
N GLY A 64 -10.15 -6.15 13.78
CA GLY A 64 -10.33 -5.54 12.47
C GLY A 64 -9.35 -4.41 12.27
N GLY A 65 -9.57 -3.59 11.28
CA GLY A 65 -8.75 -2.42 11.01
C GLY A 65 -9.06 -1.77 9.69
N ARG A 66 -8.19 -0.84 9.29
CA ARG A 66 -8.31 -0.15 8.01
C ARG A 66 -6.96 0.30 7.47
N VAL A 67 -6.82 0.24 6.16
CA VAL A 67 -5.75 0.94 5.46
C VAL A 67 -6.19 2.37 5.22
N VAL A 68 -5.42 3.32 5.71
CA VAL A 68 -5.63 4.76 5.50
C VAL A 68 -4.59 5.24 4.50
N VAL A 69 -5.05 5.94 3.48
CA VAL A 69 -4.22 6.53 2.43
C VAL A 69 -4.37 8.04 2.50
N LEU A 70 -3.27 8.76 2.58
CA LEU A 70 -3.23 10.22 2.50
C LEU A 70 -2.70 10.63 1.13
N PHE A 71 -3.39 11.54 0.48
CA PHE A 71 -3.02 12.06 -0.83
C PHE A 71 -2.34 13.43 -0.72
N ASP A 72 -1.40 13.67 -1.60
CA ASP A 72 -0.93 15.03 -1.88
C ASP A 72 -1.87 15.65 -2.92
N THR A 73 -2.79 16.50 -2.46
CA THR A 73 -3.79 17.13 -3.30
C THR A 73 -3.20 18.15 -4.28
N ILE A 74 -2.02 18.70 -4.00
CA ILE A 74 -1.32 19.65 -4.87
C ILE A 74 -0.66 18.92 -6.04
N ALA A 75 -0.06 17.75 -5.77
CA ALA A 75 0.61 16.94 -6.78
C ALA A 75 -0.34 16.00 -7.54
N SER A 76 -1.59 15.88 -7.10
CA SER A 76 -2.63 15.10 -7.77
C SER A 76 -3.31 15.92 -8.87
N THR A 77 -3.73 15.25 -9.95
CA THR A 77 -4.28 15.93 -11.14
C THR A 77 -5.80 15.88 -11.23
N ASP A 78 -6.44 15.12 -10.33
CA ASP A 78 -7.89 14.96 -10.33
C ASP A 78 -8.57 15.97 -9.41
N ASN A 79 -9.69 16.52 -9.91
CA ASN A 79 -10.50 17.51 -9.21
C ASN A 79 -11.89 16.97 -8.82
N GLY A 80 -12.14 15.69 -9.01
CA GLY A 80 -13.41 15.03 -8.73
C GLY A 80 -13.23 13.67 -8.04
N PRO A 81 -14.34 13.00 -7.69
CA PRO A 81 -14.29 11.71 -7.00
C PRO A 81 -13.59 10.63 -7.81
N VAL A 82 -12.65 9.92 -7.19
CA VAL A 82 -11.88 8.83 -7.77
C VAL A 82 -12.20 7.54 -7.01
N ARG A 83 -12.58 6.52 -7.75
CA ARG A 83 -12.78 5.18 -7.21
C ARG A 83 -11.45 4.46 -7.08
N LEU A 84 -11.17 3.93 -5.90
CA LEU A 84 -9.94 3.27 -5.52
C LEU A 84 -10.17 1.80 -5.20
N GLY A 85 -9.16 0.97 -5.49
CA GLY A 85 -9.11 -0.44 -5.14
C GLY A 85 -7.94 -0.75 -4.22
N LEU A 86 -8.18 -1.64 -3.25
CA LEU A 86 -7.17 -2.24 -2.40
C LEU A 86 -7.12 -3.74 -2.67
N GLY A 87 -5.98 -4.25 -3.09
CA GLY A 87 -5.74 -5.65 -3.33
C GLY A 87 -4.70 -6.24 -2.38
N ALA A 88 -4.93 -7.44 -1.87
CA ALA A 88 -3.92 -8.20 -1.15
C ALA A 88 -2.97 -8.86 -2.15
N ILE A 89 -1.68 -8.60 -2.03
CA ILE A 89 -0.63 -9.21 -2.84
C ILE A 89 -0.47 -10.66 -2.40
N GLN A 90 -0.25 -11.56 -3.36
CA GLN A 90 -0.12 -13.00 -3.12
C GLN A 90 1.24 -13.56 -3.53
N THR A 91 2.01 -12.76 -4.25
CA THR A 91 3.34 -13.14 -4.73
C THR A 91 4.40 -12.56 -3.81
N ARG A 92 5.43 -13.35 -3.47
CA ARG A 92 6.60 -12.83 -2.77
C ARG A 92 7.20 -11.67 -3.56
N TRP A 93 7.51 -10.57 -2.90
CA TRP A 93 8.07 -9.38 -3.54
C TRP A 93 9.08 -8.67 -2.64
N ASP A 94 9.91 -7.85 -3.22
CA ASP A 94 10.88 -7.02 -2.52
C ASP A 94 10.67 -5.55 -2.89
N ASN A 95 10.41 -4.73 -1.90
CA ASN A 95 10.04 -3.33 -2.08
C ASN A 95 11.19 -2.42 -2.56
N ARG A 96 12.43 -2.90 -2.48
CA ARG A 96 13.61 -2.15 -2.95
C ARG A 96 13.88 -2.37 -4.42
N THR A 97 13.46 -3.53 -4.93
CA THR A 97 13.81 -3.95 -6.30
C THR A 97 12.61 -4.17 -7.20
N VAL A 98 11.41 -4.06 -6.64
CA VAL A 98 10.16 -4.26 -7.39
C VAL A 98 10.03 -3.27 -8.54
N THR A 99 9.62 -3.81 -9.70
CA THR A 99 9.30 -3.05 -10.90
C THR A 99 7.90 -3.42 -11.41
N TRP A 100 7.47 -2.84 -12.51
CA TRP A 100 6.23 -3.24 -13.16
C TRP A 100 6.22 -4.71 -13.61
N MET A 101 7.38 -5.21 -14.04
CA MET A 101 7.53 -6.57 -14.60
C MET A 101 7.99 -7.58 -13.56
N THR A 102 8.76 -7.15 -12.55
CA THR A 102 9.42 -8.04 -11.59
C THR A 102 8.98 -7.79 -10.16
N ALA A 103 8.70 -8.86 -9.43
CA ALA A 103 8.39 -8.83 -8.00
C ALA A 103 9.67 -8.76 -7.14
N VAL A 104 10.72 -9.41 -7.58
CA VAL A 104 12.06 -9.40 -6.98
C VAL A 104 13.08 -9.28 -8.10
N ASP A 105 14.05 -8.38 -7.94
CA ASP A 105 15.16 -8.21 -8.86
C ASP A 105 16.43 -7.93 -8.06
N THR A 106 17.08 -9.00 -7.62
CA THR A 106 18.34 -8.95 -6.87
C THR A 106 19.42 -9.73 -7.62
N LEU A 107 20.67 -9.61 -7.20
CA LEU A 107 21.80 -10.30 -7.83
C LEU A 107 21.57 -11.82 -8.00
N ASN A 108 20.86 -12.45 -7.08
CA ASN A 108 20.68 -13.90 -7.03
C ASN A 108 19.21 -14.35 -7.19
N ASP A 109 18.28 -13.44 -7.38
CA ASP A 109 16.86 -13.76 -7.44
C ASP A 109 16.16 -12.78 -8.38
N LEU A 110 15.74 -13.29 -9.53
CA LEU A 110 14.91 -12.57 -10.49
C LEU A 110 13.57 -13.30 -10.59
N THR A 111 12.57 -12.75 -9.90
CA THR A 111 11.21 -13.31 -9.89
C THR A 111 10.26 -12.34 -10.59
N PRO A 112 9.71 -12.69 -11.76
CA PRO A 112 8.71 -11.86 -12.43
C PRO A 112 7.37 -11.92 -11.68
N TRP A 113 6.55 -10.87 -11.84
CA TRP A 113 5.15 -10.97 -11.48
C TRP A 113 4.43 -11.98 -12.39
N PRO A 114 3.50 -12.80 -11.87
CA PRO A 114 2.64 -13.62 -12.72
C PRO A 114 1.81 -12.80 -13.72
N GLN A 115 1.49 -11.56 -13.35
CA GLN A 115 0.89 -10.54 -14.21
C GLN A 115 1.57 -9.21 -13.94
N PRO A 116 2.00 -8.46 -14.97
CA PRO A 116 2.66 -7.17 -14.80
C PRO A 116 1.84 -6.19 -13.94
N GLY A 117 2.55 -5.29 -13.24
CA GLY A 117 1.91 -4.32 -12.37
C GLY A 117 1.46 -4.89 -11.02
N ALA A 118 2.29 -5.76 -10.43
CA ALA A 118 2.05 -6.39 -9.13
C ALA A 118 0.79 -7.25 -9.07
N GLY A 119 0.53 -8.02 -10.12
CA GLY A 119 -0.59 -8.95 -10.17
C GLY A 119 -0.20 -10.42 -10.15
N PRO A 120 -1.18 -11.33 -9.96
CA PRO A 120 -2.54 -11.02 -9.56
C PRO A 120 -2.64 -10.62 -8.08
N VAL A 121 -3.73 -9.96 -7.71
CA VAL A 121 -4.10 -9.67 -6.32
C VAL A 121 -5.53 -10.12 -6.04
N THR A 122 -5.83 -10.40 -4.78
CA THR A 122 -7.23 -10.53 -4.33
C THR A 122 -7.73 -9.15 -3.94
N LEU A 123 -8.75 -8.65 -4.63
CA LEU A 123 -9.39 -7.39 -4.25
C LEU A 123 -10.09 -7.57 -2.90
N ILE A 124 -9.65 -6.81 -1.89
CA ILE A 124 -10.14 -6.87 -0.51
C ILE A 124 -10.98 -5.65 -0.11
N GLY A 125 -10.95 -4.59 -0.90
CA GLY A 125 -11.77 -3.41 -0.64
C GLY A 125 -11.81 -2.42 -1.80
N THR A 126 -12.86 -1.62 -1.83
CA THR A 126 -12.97 -0.45 -2.70
C THR A 126 -13.49 0.72 -1.90
N THR A 127 -13.05 1.92 -2.24
CA THR A 127 -13.54 3.17 -1.66
C THR A 127 -13.58 4.26 -2.72
N VAL A 128 -14.17 5.39 -2.37
CA VAL A 128 -14.13 6.60 -3.20
C VAL A 128 -13.36 7.65 -2.42
N TRP A 129 -12.41 8.29 -3.06
CA TRP A 129 -11.77 9.50 -2.56
C TRP A 129 -12.33 10.71 -3.31
N ASP A 130 -12.74 11.72 -2.57
CA ASP A 130 -13.19 13.00 -3.11
C ASP A 130 -12.31 14.12 -2.52
N PRO A 131 -11.53 14.84 -3.35
CA PRO A 131 -10.69 15.93 -2.86
C PRO A 131 -11.48 17.06 -2.22
N ALA A 132 -12.78 17.20 -2.51
CA ALA A 132 -13.66 18.18 -1.86
C ALA A 132 -13.99 17.80 -0.40
N GLU A 133 -13.89 16.51 -0.04
CA GLU A 133 -14.18 16.00 1.31
C GLU A 133 -12.93 15.88 2.18
N GLY A 134 -11.73 15.91 1.59
CA GLY A 134 -10.46 15.85 2.30
C GLY A 134 -9.32 15.20 1.53
N ASP A 135 -8.19 15.02 2.23
CA ASP A 135 -6.94 14.49 1.69
C ASP A 135 -6.76 12.99 1.94
N SER A 136 -7.76 12.31 2.49
CA SER A 136 -7.62 10.90 2.88
C SER A 136 -8.77 10.02 2.39
N ALA A 137 -8.42 8.75 2.16
CA ALA A 137 -9.39 7.68 1.96
C ALA A 137 -8.99 6.47 2.82
N TRP A 138 -9.93 5.58 3.11
CA TRP A 138 -9.64 4.37 3.87
C TRP A 138 -10.41 3.17 3.33
N PHE A 139 -9.86 2.00 3.61
CA PHE A 139 -10.43 0.70 3.27
C PHE A 139 -10.59 -0.10 4.55
N GLU A 140 -11.83 -0.49 4.87
CA GLU A 140 -12.11 -1.33 6.03
C GLU A 140 -11.61 -2.76 5.78
N LEU A 141 -11.03 -3.36 6.81
CA LEU A 141 -10.48 -4.71 6.80
C LEU A 141 -11.10 -5.54 7.91
N ASP A 142 -11.41 -6.78 7.61
CA ASP A 142 -11.83 -7.75 8.61
C ASP A 142 -10.66 -8.33 9.42
N SER A 143 -10.98 -9.09 10.46
CA SER A 143 -9.97 -9.71 11.32
C SER A 143 -9.11 -10.75 10.60
N LEU A 144 -9.65 -11.42 9.58
CA LEU A 144 -8.92 -12.44 8.83
C LEU A 144 -7.79 -11.80 8.00
N GLN A 145 -8.08 -10.66 7.37
CA GLN A 145 -7.05 -9.92 6.63
C GLN A 145 -5.99 -9.33 7.56
N ILE A 146 -6.40 -8.84 8.74
CA ILE A 146 -5.48 -8.35 9.76
C ILE A 146 -4.58 -9.49 10.27
N GLU A 147 -5.15 -10.68 10.54
CA GLU A 147 -4.38 -11.85 10.96
C GLU A 147 -3.38 -12.30 9.88
N ALA A 148 -3.80 -12.34 8.61
CA ALA A 148 -2.93 -12.71 7.50
C ALA A 148 -1.72 -11.77 7.36
N TRP A 149 -1.89 -10.48 7.62
CA TRP A 149 -0.78 -9.52 7.54
C TRP A 149 0.06 -9.41 8.82
N ALA A 150 -0.34 -10.06 9.91
CA ALA A 150 0.44 -10.08 11.16
C ALA A 150 1.72 -10.95 11.06
N ASP A 151 1.73 -11.95 10.17
CA ASP A 151 2.90 -12.79 9.94
C ASP A 151 3.98 -12.04 9.15
N THR A 152 4.94 -11.48 9.87
CA THR A 152 6.05 -10.74 9.27
C THR A 152 7.07 -11.63 8.55
N ALA A 153 7.00 -12.94 8.68
CA ALA A 153 7.83 -13.87 7.93
C ALA A 153 7.29 -14.15 6.52
N ASP A 154 6.00 -13.91 6.29
CA ASP A 154 5.41 -14.01 4.96
C ASP A 154 5.84 -12.82 4.10
N LEU A 155 6.72 -13.06 3.14
CA LEU A 155 7.22 -12.04 2.21
C LEU A 155 6.24 -11.73 1.07
N SER A 156 5.14 -12.45 0.94
CA SER A 156 4.06 -12.13 0.00
C SER A 156 3.08 -11.09 0.56
N ARG A 157 3.03 -10.91 1.88
CA ARG A 157 2.11 -9.96 2.50
C ARG A 157 2.32 -8.53 1.99
N GLY A 158 1.23 -7.84 1.79
CA GLY A 158 1.25 -6.46 1.36
C GLY A 158 -0.04 -6.06 0.65
N ALA A 159 -0.19 -4.78 0.47
CA ALA A 159 -1.31 -4.15 -0.21
C ALA A 159 -0.87 -3.55 -1.54
N ARG A 160 -1.69 -3.72 -2.57
CA ARG A 160 -1.65 -2.94 -3.80
C ARG A 160 -2.80 -1.95 -3.81
N ILE A 161 -2.50 -0.67 -3.98
CA ILE A 161 -3.47 0.41 -4.10
C ILE A 161 -3.46 0.87 -5.55
N GLU A 162 -4.64 0.97 -6.14
CA GLU A 162 -4.81 1.35 -7.55
C GLU A 162 -6.02 2.27 -7.76
N SER A 163 -5.99 3.08 -8.82
CA SER A 163 -7.18 3.76 -9.31
C SER A 163 -8.02 2.82 -10.15
N LEU A 164 -9.34 2.85 -9.92
CA LEU A 164 -10.34 2.18 -10.76
C LEU A 164 -11.01 3.16 -11.74
N THR A 165 -10.70 4.45 -11.64
CA THR A 165 -11.18 5.53 -12.50
C THR A 165 -10.15 5.82 -13.58
N GLU A 166 -10.56 5.82 -14.84
CA GLU A 166 -9.69 6.12 -15.99
C GLU A 166 -9.22 7.58 -16.01
N ASN A 167 -8.08 7.80 -16.66
CA ASN A 167 -7.44 9.10 -16.83
C ASN A 167 -7.13 9.83 -15.51
N THR A 168 -6.78 9.07 -14.47
CA THR A 168 -6.45 9.60 -13.15
C THR A 168 -4.96 9.48 -12.87
N ARG A 169 -4.41 10.44 -12.11
CA ARG A 169 -3.07 10.37 -11.51
C ARG A 169 -3.09 11.04 -10.15
N LEU A 170 -2.88 10.25 -9.10
CA LEU A 170 -2.85 10.70 -7.71
C LEU A 170 -1.48 10.42 -7.09
N GLN A 171 -1.01 11.37 -6.30
CA GLN A 171 0.18 11.24 -5.46
C GLN A 171 -0.25 10.82 -4.06
N ILE A 172 0.33 9.74 -3.55
CA ILE A 172 0.15 9.27 -2.19
C ILE A 172 1.30 9.76 -1.33
N SER A 173 0.98 10.49 -0.27
CA SER A 173 1.96 11.00 0.70
C SER A 173 2.18 10.03 1.86
N GLN A 174 1.18 9.22 2.20
CA GLN A 174 1.28 8.24 3.27
C GLN A 174 0.29 7.08 3.09
N VAL A 175 0.72 5.89 3.50
CA VAL A 175 -0.16 4.73 3.74
C VAL A 175 0.06 4.25 5.17
N ALA A 176 -1.00 3.96 5.90
CA ALA A 176 -0.92 3.46 7.27
C ALA A 176 -1.96 2.36 7.51
N LEU A 177 -1.57 1.31 8.22
CA LEU A 177 -2.50 0.30 8.72
C LEU A 177 -2.90 0.65 10.15
N ARG A 178 -4.18 0.94 10.34
CA ARG A 178 -4.82 1.17 11.65
C ARG A 178 -5.49 -0.12 12.09
N LEU A 179 -5.23 -0.53 13.33
CA LEU A 179 -5.67 -1.79 13.91
C LEU A 179 -6.71 -1.53 15.00
N ASP A 180 -7.88 -2.08 14.85
CA ASP A 180 -8.92 -2.06 15.86
C ASP A 180 -8.61 -3.15 16.89
N THR A 181 -8.29 -2.72 18.11
CA THR A 181 -7.67 -3.58 19.11
C THR A 181 -8.50 -3.61 20.41
N ARG A 182 -8.71 -4.80 20.94
CA ARG A 182 -9.32 -5.03 22.27
C ARG A 182 -8.24 -5.48 23.25
N PRO A 183 -7.87 -4.66 24.24
CA PRO A 183 -6.93 -5.05 25.30
C PRO A 183 -7.60 -6.00 26.30
N SER A 184 -6.86 -6.98 26.82
CA SER A 184 -7.39 -7.94 27.77
C SER A 184 -7.79 -7.31 29.12
N SER A 185 -7.09 -6.26 29.53
CA SER A 185 -7.36 -5.51 30.78
C SER A 185 -8.61 -4.64 30.72
N ASN A 186 -9.14 -4.38 29.51
CA ASN A 186 -10.41 -3.68 29.29
C ASN A 186 -11.03 -4.11 27.94
N PRO A 187 -11.61 -5.30 27.85
CA PRO A 187 -12.06 -5.90 26.59
C PRO A 187 -13.26 -5.19 25.95
N ASP A 188 -13.99 -4.39 26.74
CA ASP A 188 -15.12 -3.61 26.23
C ASP A 188 -14.70 -2.32 25.54
N THR A 189 -13.41 -1.95 25.65
CA THR A 189 -12.85 -0.77 25.01
C THR A 189 -12.17 -1.14 23.69
N LEU A 190 -12.50 -0.40 22.64
CA LEU A 190 -11.79 -0.47 21.37
C LEU A 190 -10.71 0.62 21.33
N VAL A 191 -9.48 0.22 21.06
CA VAL A 191 -8.34 1.11 20.91
C VAL A 191 -7.82 0.99 19.49
N VAL A 192 -7.60 2.11 18.80
CA VAL A 192 -7.00 2.11 17.47
C VAL A 192 -5.49 2.27 17.58
N LEU A 193 -4.76 1.25 17.17
CA LEU A 193 -3.30 1.24 17.13
C LEU A 193 -2.82 1.35 15.68
N THR A 194 -1.57 1.72 15.50
CA THR A 194 -0.93 1.76 14.18
C THR A 194 0.13 0.67 14.11
N ALA A 195 0.08 -0.16 13.07
CA ALA A 195 1.18 -1.06 12.74
C ALA A 195 2.45 -0.24 12.52
N GLN A 196 3.61 -0.84 12.79
CA GLN A 196 4.87 -0.19 12.44
C GLN A 196 4.84 0.15 10.95
N ARG A 197 5.39 1.33 10.62
CA ARG A 197 5.49 1.73 9.22
C ARG A 197 6.47 0.80 8.53
N ASP A 198 5.99 0.13 7.52
CA ASP A 198 6.84 -0.45 6.52
C ASP A 198 6.81 0.41 5.26
N GLU A 199 7.60 0.01 4.34
CA GLU A 199 8.02 0.71 3.16
C GLU A 199 6.88 0.83 2.15
N ILE A 200 6.81 1.96 1.50
CA ILE A 200 5.93 2.22 0.37
C ILE A 200 6.80 2.30 -0.86
N SER A 201 6.41 1.61 -1.91
CA SER A 201 6.96 1.72 -3.24
C SER A 201 5.84 1.89 -4.25
N PHE A 202 6.16 2.23 -5.48
CA PHE A 202 5.19 2.19 -6.56
C PHE A 202 5.83 1.65 -7.83
N VAL A 203 5.02 1.02 -8.65
CA VAL A 203 5.41 0.49 -9.94
C VAL A 203 4.59 1.15 -11.03
N TYR A 204 5.17 1.38 -12.18
CA TYR A 204 4.50 1.97 -13.32
C TYR A 204 4.87 1.23 -14.61
N ASN A 205 3.94 1.23 -15.57
CA ASN A 205 4.16 0.59 -16.85
C ASN A 205 5.25 1.31 -17.65
N PRO A 206 6.01 0.58 -18.48
CA PRO A 206 6.92 1.21 -19.42
C PRO A 206 6.13 2.10 -20.37
N PHE A 207 6.64 3.30 -20.63
CA PHE A 207 6.08 4.13 -21.68
C PHE A 207 6.23 3.40 -23.02
N PRO A 208 5.21 3.43 -23.89
CA PRO A 208 5.39 2.94 -25.24
C PRO A 208 6.55 3.69 -25.89
N GLU A 209 7.45 2.95 -26.53
CA GLU A 209 8.52 3.57 -27.33
C GLU A 209 7.86 4.56 -28.28
N ALA A 210 8.47 5.75 -28.41
CA ALA A 210 8.05 6.69 -29.42
C ALA A 210 8.13 5.96 -30.78
N PRO A 211 7.11 6.07 -31.66
CA PRO A 211 7.21 5.46 -32.98
C PRO A 211 8.52 5.94 -33.62
N GLU A 212 9.31 4.99 -34.10
CA GLU A 212 10.50 5.32 -34.90
C GLU A 212 10.01 6.09 -36.14
N ASP A 213 10.45 7.35 -36.28
CA ASP A 213 10.20 8.20 -37.46
C ASP A 213 10.91 7.66 -38.70
#